data_5580fc9d7d6a2447ecb482a6718efb91
#
_entry.id   5580fc9d7d6a2447ecb482a6718efb91
#
_cell.length_a   1.000
_cell.length_b   1.000
_cell.length_c   1.000
_cell.angle_alpha   90.00
_cell.angle_beta   90.00
_cell.angle_gamma   90.00
#
_symmetry.space_group_name_H-M   'P 1'
#
loop_
_entity.id
_entity.type
_entity.pdbx_description
1 polymer ?
#
loop_
_entity_poly.entity_id
_entity_poly.type
_entity_poly.pdbx_seq_one_letter_code
_entity_poly.pdbx_strand_id
1 'polypeptide(L)'
;TKWIFLHFRISADCNASPFYPDASPLGAYDTTAESILTLPKFLHNVSARFEKELKTFIEYAQSDDAYKKWFINQRLFLLLSSLAISTQGFSNNLTLSDRICRYLSDNIGVPFSSENIEKRFYLSYKYMAHLFKQEKGVTMQQYHNSVRMDEACRLLCSTLMSIGEIADKLGFSDVLYFSRCFRNYTGKSPSAYRKDSARYF
;
A
#
# COMPACT_ATOMS: atom_id res chain seq x y z
N THR A 1 -19.28 14.89 15.00
CA THR A 1 -18.47 14.31 13.91
C THR A 1 -19.28 13.20 13.27
N LYS A 2 -19.65 13.33 12.00
CA LYS A 2 -20.35 12.27 11.26
C LYS A 2 -19.31 11.45 10.53
N TRP A 3 -19.34 10.14 10.72
CA TRP A 3 -18.48 9.19 10.04
C TRP A 3 -19.24 8.52 8.92
N ILE A 4 -18.62 8.38 7.74
CA ILE A 4 -19.15 7.63 6.62
C ILE A 4 -18.18 6.49 6.36
N PHE A 5 -18.67 5.24 6.44
CA PHE A 5 -17.90 4.05 6.12
C PHE A 5 -18.30 3.56 4.74
N LEU A 6 -17.34 3.44 3.84
CA LEU A 6 -17.53 2.86 2.53
C LEU A 6 -16.81 1.51 2.48
N HIS A 7 -17.58 0.43 2.39
CA HIS A 7 -17.04 -0.91 2.17
C HIS A 7 -17.23 -1.28 0.70
N PHE A 8 -16.14 -1.55 0.01
CA PHE A 8 -16.17 -2.06 -1.35
C PHE A 8 -15.24 -3.26 -1.47
N ARG A 9 -15.62 -4.21 -2.31
CA ARG A 9 -14.81 -5.37 -2.63
C ARG A 9 -14.22 -5.16 -4.02
N ILE A 10 -12.91 -5.16 -4.12
CA ILE A 10 -12.19 -5.18 -5.39
C ILE A 10 -11.88 -6.65 -5.67
N SER A 11 -12.15 -7.11 -6.89
CA SER A 11 -11.91 -8.52 -7.27
C SER A 11 -10.43 -8.85 -7.15
N ALA A 12 -10.20 -9.93 -6.52
CA ALA A 12 -9.12 -10.90 -6.34
C ALA A 12 -7.65 -10.47 -6.22
N ASP A 13 -7.18 -9.38 -6.79
CA ASP A 13 -5.72 -9.14 -6.87
C ASP A 13 -5.18 -8.00 -5.98
N CYS A 14 -6.01 -7.45 -5.13
CA CYS A 14 -5.60 -6.35 -4.24
C CYS A 14 -5.42 -6.85 -2.82
N ASN A 15 -4.20 -7.21 -2.47
CA ASN A 15 -3.82 -7.45 -1.08
C ASN A 15 -3.73 -6.10 -0.35
N ALA A 16 -4.77 -5.79 0.44
CA ALA A 16 -4.66 -4.72 1.42
C ALA A 16 -3.71 -5.17 2.52
N SER A 17 -2.57 -4.51 2.67
CA SER A 17 -1.68 -4.77 3.80
C SER A 17 -2.33 -4.30 5.10
N PRO A 18 -2.41 -5.14 6.14
CA PRO A 18 -2.95 -4.74 7.44
C PRO A 18 -2.06 -3.72 8.16
N PHE A 19 -0.85 -3.46 7.65
CA PHE A 19 0.16 -2.63 8.32
C PHE A 19 0.22 -1.16 7.86
N TYR A 20 -0.58 -0.78 6.88
CA TYR A 20 -0.65 0.62 6.45
C TYR A 20 -1.90 1.29 7.00
N PRO A 21 -1.82 1.98 8.17
CA PRO A 21 -2.97 2.65 8.72
C PRO A 21 -3.46 3.82 7.85
N ASP A 22 -2.60 4.41 7.02
CA ASP A 22 -2.88 5.67 6.33
C ASP A 22 -3.02 5.56 4.81
N ALA A 23 -2.62 4.44 4.19
CA ALA A 23 -2.76 4.25 2.75
C ALA A 23 -2.94 2.77 2.41
N SER A 24 -3.94 2.43 1.65
CA SER A 24 -4.09 1.11 1.06
C SER A 24 -3.75 1.20 -0.43
N PRO A 25 -2.72 0.48 -0.93
CA PRO A 25 -2.51 0.39 -2.36
C PRO A 25 -3.69 -0.39 -2.97
N LEU A 26 -4.44 0.27 -3.82
CA LEU A 26 -5.37 -0.39 -4.73
C LEU A 26 -4.56 -0.88 -5.91
N GLY A 27 -4.43 -2.18 -6.05
CA GLY A 27 -3.72 -2.81 -7.15
C GLY A 27 -4.20 -2.31 -8.50
N ALA A 28 -3.27 -2.11 -9.42
CA ALA A 28 -3.51 -1.59 -10.73
C ALA A 28 -4.42 -2.51 -11.55
N TYR A 29 -5.44 -1.95 -12.12
CA TYR A 29 -6.18 -2.50 -13.23
C TYR A 29 -5.46 -2.10 -14.52
N ASP A 30 -4.34 -2.59 -14.77
CA ASP A 30 -3.77 -2.70 -16.10
C ASP A 30 -2.40 -3.36 -16.02
N THR A 31 -2.21 -4.38 -16.81
CA THR A 31 -0.94 -5.07 -16.97
C THR A 31 0.10 -4.25 -17.74
N THR A 32 -0.22 -3.06 -18.22
CA THR A 32 0.65 -2.21 -19.05
C THR A 32 1.00 -0.86 -18.44
N ALA A 33 0.30 -0.41 -17.40
CA ALA A 33 0.60 0.85 -16.72
C ALA A 33 0.78 0.62 -15.23
N GLU A 34 1.97 0.85 -14.73
CA GLU A 34 2.36 0.78 -13.32
C GLU A 34 1.73 1.92 -12.48
N SER A 35 0.45 2.17 -12.63
CA SER A 35 -0.24 3.17 -11.82
C SER A 35 -0.92 2.53 -10.63
N ILE A 36 -0.24 2.50 -9.51
CA ILE A 36 -0.81 2.15 -8.22
C ILE A 36 -1.65 3.33 -7.74
N LEU A 37 -2.96 3.12 -7.60
CA LEU A 37 -3.83 4.08 -6.97
C LEU A 37 -3.68 3.96 -5.45
N THR A 38 -3.00 4.90 -4.83
CA THR A 38 -2.85 4.96 -3.37
C THR A 38 -3.92 5.86 -2.80
N LEU A 39 -4.76 5.33 -1.94
CA LEU A 39 -5.80 6.09 -1.24
C LEU A 39 -5.48 6.19 0.24
N PRO A 40 -5.62 7.36 0.85
CA PRO A 40 -5.45 7.51 2.28
C PRO A 40 -6.59 6.81 3.03
N LYS A 41 -6.27 6.14 4.14
CA LYS A 41 -7.26 5.49 5.01
C LYS A 41 -8.19 6.52 5.68
N PHE A 42 -7.68 7.71 5.94
CA PHE A 42 -8.41 8.82 6.53
C PHE A 42 -8.19 10.08 5.71
N LEU A 43 -9.28 10.79 5.45
CA LEU A 43 -9.29 12.08 4.78
C LEU A 43 -9.70 13.15 5.77
N HIS A 44 -8.83 14.13 5.96
CA HIS A 44 -9.12 15.36 6.68
C HIS A 44 -9.33 16.49 5.66
N ASN A 45 -10.26 17.39 5.92
CA ASN A 45 -10.55 18.57 5.08
C ASN A 45 -10.96 18.20 3.63
N VAL A 46 -11.93 17.33 3.51
CA VAL A 46 -12.52 16.95 2.22
C VAL A 46 -13.17 18.17 1.56
N SER A 47 -12.95 18.36 0.26
CA SER A 47 -13.59 19.47 -0.47
C SER A 47 -15.10 19.32 -0.48
N ALA A 48 -15.84 20.45 -0.43
CA ALA A 48 -17.30 20.46 -0.51
C ALA A 48 -17.83 19.76 -1.78
N ARG A 49 -17.07 19.83 -2.88
CA ARG A 49 -17.37 19.13 -4.12
C ARG A 49 -17.33 17.62 -3.93
N PHE A 50 -16.27 17.08 -3.32
CA PHE A 50 -16.14 15.65 -3.06
C PHE A 50 -17.23 15.15 -2.10
N GLU A 51 -17.56 15.93 -1.07
CA GLU A 51 -18.63 15.59 -0.14
C GLU A 51 -19.98 15.50 -0.86
N LYS A 52 -20.26 16.41 -1.80
CA LYS A 52 -21.46 16.38 -2.63
C LYS A 52 -21.49 15.14 -3.52
N GLU A 53 -20.40 14.83 -4.20
CA GLU A 53 -20.28 13.64 -5.06
C GLU A 53 -20.46 12.34 -4.25
N LEU A 54 -19.92 12.28 -3.04
CA LEU A 54 -20.07 11.14 -2.14
C LEU A 54 -21.53 10.97 -1.68
N LYS A 55 -22.21 12.05 -1.33
CA LYS A 55 -23.64 12.01 -0.98
C LYS A 55 -24.49 11.50 -2.12
N THR A 56 -24.28 12.02 -3.33
CA THR A 56 -24.98 11.56 -4.55
C THR A 56 -24.70 10.07 -4.81
N PHE A 57 -23.47 9.61 -4.60
CA PHE A 57 -23.12 8.19 -4.73
C PHE A 57 -23.89 7.31 -3.72
N ILE A 58 -23.99 7.76 -2.46
CA ILE A 58 -24.72 7.03 -1.40
C ILE A 58 -26.22 6.98 -1.72
N GLU A 59 -26.82 8.09 -2.14
CA GLU A 59 -28.22 8.14 -2.54
C GLU A 59 -28.53 7.16 -3.68
N TYR A 60 -27.65 7.11 -4.68
CA TYR A 60 -27.77 6.16 -5.80
C TYR A 60 -27.56 4.71 -5.35
N ALA A 61 -26.64 4.46 -4.43
CA ALA A 61 -26.39 3.13 -3.88
C ALA A 61 -27.59 2.59 -3.08
N GLN A 62 -28.45 3.46 -2.58
CA GLN A 62 -29.68 3.12 -1.86
C GLN A 62 -30.93 3.05 -2.74
N SER A 63 -30.85 3.51 -4.00
CA SER A 63 -31.97 3.48 -4.94
C SER A 63 -32.26 2.05 -5.42
N ASP A 64 -33.47 1.82 -5.93
CA ASP A 64 -33.94 0.51 -6.45
C ASP A 64 -33.88 0.45 -7.99
N ASP A 65 -32.99 1.22 -8.60
CA ASP A 65 -32.85 1.32 -10.06
C ASP A 65 -32.22 0.08 -10.67
N ALA A 66 -32.78 -0.41 -11.78
CA ALA A 66 -32.28 -1.57 -12.52
C ALA A 66 -30.84 -1.40 -13.03
N TYR A 67 -30.40 -0.17 -13.30
CA TYR A 67 -29.05 0.17 -13.75
C TYR A 67 -28.06 0.47 -12.61
N LYS A 68 -28.51 0.30 -11.37
CA LYS A 68 -27.76 0.59 -10.14
C LYS A 68 -26.33 0.06 -10.16
N LYS A 69 -26.14 -1.23 -10.51
CA LYS A 69 -24.79 -1.86 -10.50
C LYS A 69 -23.83 -1.19 -11.46
N TRP A 70 -24.29 -0.84 -12.65
CA TRP A 70 -23.48 -0.17 -13.67
C TRP A 70 -23.10 1.25 -13.24
N PHE A 71 -24.08 2.01 -12.74
CA PHE A 71 -23.88 3.37 -12.23
C PHE A 71 -22.94 3.42 -11.03
N ILE A 72 -23.09 2.50 -10.08
CA ILE A 72 -22.23 2.42 -8.89
C ILE A 72 -20.78 2.21 -9.31
N ASN A 73 -20.49 1.28 -10.22
CA ASN A 73 -19.12 0.99 -10.65
C ASN A 73 -18.48 2.21 -11.34
N GLN A 74 -19.19 2.88 -12.24
CA GLN A 74 -18.65 4.07 -12.88
C GLN A 74 -18.44 5.23 -11.90
N ARG A 75 -19.41 5.49 -11.03
CA ARG A 75 -19.31 6.56 -10.03
C ARG A 75 -18.25 6.28 -8.99
N LEU A 76 -18.12 5.04 -8.55
CA LEU A 76 -17.05 4.63 -7.63
C LEU A 76 -15.68 4.88 -8.26
N PHE A 77 -15.46 4.48 -9.51
CA PHE A 77 -14.23 4.74 -10.24
C PHE A 77 -13.90 6.24 -10.31
N LEU A 78 -14.88 7.08 -10.68
CA LEU A 78 -14.69 8.52 -10.73
C LEU A 78 -14.42 9.14 -9.37
N LEU A 79 -15.08 8.65 -8.32
CA LEU A 79 -14.87 9.08 -6.93
C LEU A 79 -13.46 8.73 -6.45
N LEU A 80 -13.01 7.50 -6.70
CA LEU A 80 -11.67 7.06 -6.35
C LEU A 80 -10.60 7.79 -7.16
N SER A 81 -10.86 8.03 -8.45
CA SER A 81 -9.95 8.81 -9.31
C SER A 81 -9.85 10.27 -8.86
N SER A 82 -10.96 10.90 -8.52
CA SER A 82 -10.97 12.29 -8.02
C SER A 82 -10.28 12.40 -6.67
N LEU A 83 -10.42 11.37 -5.84
CA LEU A 83 -9.72 11.25 -4.57
C LEU A 83 -8.20 11.13 -4.79
N ALA A 84 -7.78 10.24 -5.68
CA ALA A 84 -6.39 10.05 -6.02
C ALA A 84 -5.76 11.32 -6.60
N ILE A 85 -6.46 12.00 -7.51
CA ILE A 85 -6.00 13.28 -8.07
C ILE A 85 -5.90 14.35 -6.98
N SER A 86 -6.88 14.43 -6.07
CA SER A 86 -6.84 15.38 -4.96
C SER A 86 -5.71 15.07 -3.97
N THR A 87 -5.43 13.79 -3.75
CA THR A 87 -4.30 13.37 -2.90
C THR A 87 -2.95 13.53 -3.61
N GLN A 88 -2.90 13.39 -4.93
CA GLN A 88 -1.70 13.70 -5.71
C GLN A 88 -1.42 15.21 -5.77
N GLY A 89 -2.46 16.05 -5.76
CA GLY A 89 -2.33 17.51 -5.61
C GLY A 89 -1.72 17.91 -4.25
N PHE A 90 -1.92 17.11 -3.19
CA PHE A 90 -1.19 17.23 -1.91
C PHE A 90 0.27 16.74 -1.99
N SER A 91 0.68 16.15 -3.11
CA SER A 91 2.06 15.70 -3.37
C SER A 91 3.12 16.82 -3.29
N ASN A 92 2.72 18.10 -3.41
CA ASN A 92 3.63 19.22 -3.19
C ASN A 92 3.96 19.49 -1.70
N ASN A 93 3.27 18.82 -0.75
CA ASN A 93 3.50 18.92 0.69
C ASN A 93 3.86 17.56 1.32
N LEU A 94 4.46 16.64 0.56
CA LEU A 94 4.98 15.40 1.14
C LEU A 94 5.97 15.75 2.25
N THR A 95 5.72 15.24 3.44
CA THR A 95 6.68 15.37 4.54
C THR A 95 7.99 14.67 4.16
N LEU A 96 9.06 14.99 4.87
CA LEU A 96 10.34 14.30 4.66
C LEU A 96 10.16 12.78 4.87
N SER A 97 9.37 12.39 5.87
CA SER A 97 9.07 10.98 6.14
C SER A 97 8.31 10.31 5.00
N ASP A 98 7.35 11.00 4.35
CA ASP A 98 6.64 10.44 3.19
C ASP A 98 7.57 10.23 1.99
N ARG A 99 8.48 11.16 1.78
CA ARG A 99 9.52 11.04 0.73
C ARG A 99 10.46 9.87 1.02
N ILE A 100 10.81 9.65 2.29
CA ILE A 100 11.63 8.51 2.72
C ILE A 100 10.85 7.21 2.52
N CYS A 101 9.57 7.15 2.90
CA CYS A 101 8.70 5.99 2.65
C CYS A 101 8.70 5.61 1.17
N ARG A 102 8.46 6.58 0.28
CA ARG A 102 8.49 6.36 -1.16
C ARG A 102 9.84 5.82 -1.63
N TYR A 103 10.94 6.45 -1.22
CA TYR A 103 12.28 5.99 -1.57
C TYR A 103 12.53 4.54 -1.13
N LEU A 104 12.13 4.17 0.09
CA LEU A 104 12.30 2.80 0.61
C LEU A 104 11.43 1.80 -0.15
N SER A 105 10.21 2.19 -0.54
CA SER A 105 9.31 1.36 -1.35
C SER A 105 9.83 1.14 -2.77
N ASP A 106 10.37 2.19 -3.39
CA ASP A 106 10.94 2.11 -4.75
C ASP A 106 12.24 1.27 -4.80
N ASN A 107 12.88 1.06 -3.64
CA ASN A 107 14.16 0.34 -3.51
C ASN A 107 14.05 -0.92 -2.65
N ILE A 108 12.94 -1.65 -2.72
CA ILE A 108 12.69 -2.84 -1.89
C ILE A 108 13.70 -3.97 -2.11
N GLY A 109 14.25 -4.11 -3.30
CA GLY A 109 15.26 -5.12 -3.64
C GLY A 109 16.69 -4.74 -3.21
N VAL A 110 16.89 -3.53 -2.68
CA VAL A 110 18.20 -3.05 -2.24
C VAL A 110 18.30 -3.21 -0.72
N PRO A 111 19.41 -3.76 -0.19
CA PRO A 111 19.61 -3.81 1.25
C PRO A 111 19.54 -2.42 1.89
N PHE A 112 18.97 -2.33 3.08
CA PHE A 112 18.88 -1.08 3.81
C PHE A 112 20.27 -0.51 4.10
N SER A 113 20.48 0.76 3.74
CA SER A 113 21.73 1.49 4.00
C SER A 113 21.44 2.91 4.45
N SER A 114 21.90 3.26 5.64
CA SER A 114 21.85 4.63 6.17
C SER A 114 22.61 5.62 5.29
N GLU A 115 23.78 5.19 4.76
CA GLU A 115 24.59 6.03 3.88
C GLU A 115 23.86 6.38 2.58
N ASN A 116 23.16 5.41 1.97
CA ASN A 116 22.39 5.66 0.75
C ASN A 116 21.26 6.64 1.00
N ILE A 117 20.62 6.58 2.17
CA ILE A 117 19.57 7.51 2.57
C ILE A 117 20.17 8.90 2.78
N GLU A 118 21.30 9.03 3.49
CA GLU A 118 21.99 10.32 3.66
C GLU A 118 22.37 10.95 2.32
N LYS A 119 22.97 10.18 1.42
CA LYS A 119 23.33 10.62 0.07
C LYS A 119 22.11 11.05 -0.75
N ARG A 120 20.99 10.37 -0.60
CA ARG A 120 19.76 10.66 -1.36
C ARG A 120 19.07 11.93 -0.91
N PHE A 121 19.05 12.19 0.41
CA PHE A 121 18.29 13.29 1.00
C PHE A 121 19.16 14.48 1.41
N TYR A 122 20.48 14.35 1.38
CA TYR A 122 21.46 15.35 1.82
C TYR A 122 21.24 15.81 3.28
N LEU A 123 20.80 14.90 4.13
CA LEU A 123 20.54 15.10 5.55
C LEU A 123 21.17 13.98 6.37
N SER A 124 21.55 14.28 7.63
CA SER A 124 22.10 13.24 8.49
C SER A 124 21.04 12.16 8.81
N TYR A 125 21.47 10.91 8.80
CA TYR A 125 20.59 9.76 9.12
C TYR A 125 19.97 9.91 10.51
N LYS A 126 20.74 10.38 11.49
CA LYS A 126 20.26 10.58 12.86
C LYS A 126 19.06 11.50 12.93
N TYR A 127 19.11 12.62 12.22
CA TYR A 127 18.00 13.57 12.14
C TYR A 127 16.76 12.94 11.48
N MET A 128 16.96 12.33 10.31
CA MET A 128 15.89 11.70 9.57
C MET A 128 15.26 10.54 10.35
N ALA A 129 16.07 9.71 11.02
CA ALA A 129 15.60 8.58 11.82
C ALA A 129 14.74 9.02 13.01
N HIS A 130 15.13 10.10 13.67
CA HIS A 130 14.36 10.67 14.78
C HIS A 130 13.00 11.17 14.29
N LEU A 131 13.00 12.00 13.25
CA LEU A 131 11.78 12.57 12.67
C LEU A 131 10.85 11.46 12.14
N PHE A 132 11.40 10.50 11.40
CA PHE A 132 10.63 9.39 10.84
C PHE A 132 9.97 8.56 11.94
N LYS A 133 10.71 8.23 13.00
CA LYS A 133 10.15 7.47 14.11
C LYS A 133 9.06 8.27 14.86
N GLN A 134 9.23 9.58 14.99
CA GLN A 134 8.22 10.45 15.59
C GLN A 134 6.94 10.50 14.75
N GLU A 135 7.05 10.62 13.43
CA GLU A 135 5.90 10.76 12.52
C GLU A 135 5.25 9.41 12.17
N LYS A 136 6.05 8.34 12.00
CA LYS A 136 5.56 7.03 11.54
C LYS A 136 5.44 5.97 12.65
N GLY A 137 5.93 6.24 13.85
CA GLY A 137 5.88 5.31 14.98
C GLY A 137 6.87 4.14 14.90
N VAL A 138 7.53 3.93 13.75
CA VAL A 138 8.47 2.84 13.48
C VAL A 138 9.78 3.37 12.95
N THR A 139 10.87 2.56 13.01
CA THR A 139 12.13 2.94 12.38
C THR A 139 12.07 2.77 10.87
N MET A 140 12.92 3.50 10.12
CA MET A 140 13.04 3.34 8.66
C MET A 140 13.36 1.91 8.25
N GLN A 141 14.21 1.21 9.03
CA GLN A 141 14.55 -0.19 8.77
C GLN A 141 13.36 -1.13 9.00
N GLN A 142 12.58 -0.90 10.07
CA GLN A 142 11.35 -1.66 10.30
C GLN A 142 10.35 -1.43 9.18
N TYR A 143 10.16 -0.17 8.76
CA TYR A 143 9.31 0.18 7.64
C TYR A 143 9.77 -0.51 6.34
N HIS A 144 11.06 -0.42 5.99
CA HIS A 144 11.61 -1.08 4.81
C HIS A 144 11.40 -2.60 4.84
N ASN A 145 11.60 -3.22 6.02
CA ASN A 145 11.36 -4.65 6.17
C ASN A 145 9.87 -5.00 6.02
N SER A 146 8.94 -4.17 6.54
CA SER A 146 7.51 -4.45 6.36
C SER A 146 7.10 -4.40 4.88
N VAL A 147 7.55 -3.38 4.13
CA VAL A 147 7.29 -3.27 2.69
C VAL A 147 7.82 -4.50 1.92
N ARG A 148 9.02 -4.99 2.28
CA ARG A 148 9.59 -6.21 1.69
C ARG A 148 8.75 -7.45 2.00
N MET A 149 8.20 -7.56 3.21
CA MET A 149 7.34 -8.70 3.59
C MET A 149 5.99 -8.63 2.90
N ASP A 150 5.41 -7.45 2.73
CA ASP A 150 4.16 -7.27 1.97
C ASP A 150 4.34 -7.71 0.52
N GLU A 151 5.43 -7.29 -0.12
CA GLU A 151 5.75 -7.73 -1.48
C GLU A 151 6.04 -9.24 -1.54
N ALA A 152 6.66 -9.82 -0.51
CA ALA A 152 6.83 -11.25 -0.41
C ALA A 152 5.48 -11.99 -0.38
N CYS A 153 4.53 -11.50 0.40
CA CYS A 153 3.16 -12.05 0.44
C CYS A 153 2.52 -12.03 -0.94
N ARG A 154 2.63 -10.89 -1.66
CA ARG A 154 2.11 -10.74 -3.00
C ARG A 154 2.74 -11.74 -3.98
N LEU A 155 4.08 -11.82 -4.00
CA LEU A 155 4.82 -12.71 -4.90
C LEU A 155 4.53 -14.20 -4.62
N LEU A 156 4.39 -14.58 -3.35
CA LEU A 156 4.05 -15.94 -2.95
C LEU A 156 2.66 -16.38 -3.46
N CYS A 157 1.70 -15.44 -3.52
CA CYS A 157 0.34 -15.72 -3.97
C CYS A 157 0.18 -15.63 -5.49
N SER A 158 0.89 -14.71 -6.15
CA SER A 158 0.65 -14.36 -7.56
C SER A 158 1.67 -14.95 -8.53
N THR A 159 2.73 -15.63 -8.06
CA THR A 159 3.79 -16.15 -8.92
C THR A 159 4.20 -17.59 -8.56
N LEU A 160 4.84 -18.26 -9.52
CA LEU A 160 5.46 -19.57 -9.31
C LEU A 160 6.94 -19.49 -8.88
N MET A 161 7.44 -18.30 -8.58
CA MET A 161 8.82 -18.11 -8.13
C MET A 161 9.11 -18.96 -6.91
N SER A 162 10.28 -19.57 -6.85
CA SER A 162 10.76 -20.26 -5.66
C SER A 162 10.94 -19.30 -4.48
N ILE A 163 10.98 -19.82 -3.28
CA ILE A 163 11.21 -19.00 -2.07
C ILE A 163 12.58 -18.32 -2.14
N GLY A 164 13.58 -19.01 -2.72
CA GLY A 164 14.92 -18.44 -2.95
C GLY A 164 14.88 -17.26 -3.91
N GLU A 165 14.24 -17.40 -5.08
CA GLU A 165 14.11 -16.33 -6.05
C GLU A 165 13.36 -15.10 -5.48
N ILE A 166 12.35 -15.32 -4.63
CA ILE A 166 11.65 -14.23 -3.94
C ILE A 166 12.58 -13.54 -2.95
N ALA A 167 13.34 -14.30 -2.15
CA ALA A 167 14.31 -13.75 -1.21
C ALA A 167 15.36 -12.90 -1.93
N ASP A 168 15.94 -13.41 -3.01
CA ASP A 168 16.94 -12.70 -3.83
C ASP A 168 16.35 -11.41 -4.44
N LYS A 169 15.16 -11.51 -5.02
CA LYS A 169 14.44 -10.35 -5.60
C LYS A 169 14.17 -9.24 -4.58
N LEU A 170 13.92 -9.63 -3.34
CA LEU A 170 13.71 -8.70 -2.23
C LEU A 170 15.00 -8.28 -1.54
N GLY A 171 16.19 -8.63 -2.07
CA GLY A 171 17.49 -8.24 -1.58
C GLY A 171 17.89 -8.92 -0.26
N PHE A 172 17.43 -10.14 -0.01
CA PHE A 172 17.91 -10.97 1.08
C PHE A 172 19.03 -11.88 0.59
N SER A 173 20.18 -11.78 1.21
CA SER A 173 21.34 -12.64 0.90
C SER A 173 21.23 -14.06 1.48
N ASP A 174 20.28 -14.29 2.40
CA ASP A 174 20.06 -15.57 3.06
C ASP A 174 18.57 -15.90 3.11
N VAL A 175 18.19 -16.99 2.45
CA VAL A 175 16.81 -17.49 2.39
C VAL A 175 16.29 -17.95 3.76
N LEU A 176 17.17 -18.44 4.64
CA LEU A 176 16.78 -18.84 5.99
C LEU A 176 16.45 -17.61 6.85
N TYR A 177 17.25 -16.55 6.69
CA TYR A 177 16.97 -15.28 7.34
C TYR A 177 15.68 -14.66 6.82
N PHE A 178 15.47 -14.63 5.50
CA PHE A 178 14.20 -14.23 4.88
C PHE A 178 13.02 -15.01 5.48
N SER A 179 13.11 -16.33 5.53
CA SER A 179 12.03 -17.18 6.03
C SER A 179 11.68 -16.90 7.50
N ARG A 180 12.70 -16.61 8.33
CA ARG A 180 12.50 -16.17 9.73
C ARG A 180 11.81 -14.81 9.82
N CYS A 181 12.26 -13.83 9.05
CA CYS A 181 11.63 -12.50 8.99
C CYS A 181 10.18 -12.61 8.52
N PHE A 182 9.92 -13.40 7.48
CA PHE A 182 8.58 -13.62 6.95
C PHE A 182 7.66 -14.29 7.97
N ARG A 183 8.16 -15.32 8.67
CA ARG A 183 7.38 -15.97 9.72
C ARG A 183 7.07 -15.06 10.90
N ASN A 184 8.02 -14.22 11.29
CA ASN A 184 7.80 -13.23 12.35
C ASN A 184 6.76 -12.19 11.95
N TYR A 185 6.69 -11.85 10.65
CA TYR A 185 5.75 -10.87 10.12
C TYR A 185 4.33 -11.44 9.94
N THR A 186 4.22 -12.65 9.36
CA THR A 186 2.92 -13.24 8.95
C THR A 186 2.40 -14.31 9.91
N GLY A 187 3.22 -14.77 10.85
CA GLY A 187 2.94 -15.94 11.71
C GLY A 187 3.14 -17.30 11.02
N LYS A 188 3.42 -17.35 9.70
CA LYS A 188 3.53 -18.57 8.91
C LYS A 188 4.85 -18.60 8.13
N SER A 189 5.36 -19.81 7.84
CA SER A 189 6.49 -19.92 6.91
C SER A 189 6.05 -19.56 5.48
N PRO A 190 6.97 -19.09 4.60
CA PRO A 190 6.66 -18.78 3.20
C PRO A 190 5.98 -19.93 2.46
N SER A 191 6.44 -21.16 2.68
CA SER A 191 5.86 -22.36 2.07
C SER A 191 4.44 -22.65 2.55
N ALA A 192 4.19 -22.49 3.86
CA ALA A 192 2.85 -22.67 4.42
C ALA A 192 1.91 -21.57 3.93
N TYR A 193 2.39 -20.33 3.87
CA TYR A 193 1.62 -19.19 3.36
C TYR A 193 1.17 -19.42 1.91
N ARG A 194 2.08 -19.84 1.03
CA ARG A 194 1.76 -20.17 -0.37
C ARG A 194 0.73 -21.28 -0.47
N LYS A 195 0.91 -22.37 0.31
CA LYS A 195 -0.02 -23.51 0.29
C LYS A 195 -1.43 -23.12 0.73
N ASP A 196 -1.53 -22.25 1.72
CA ASP A 196 -2.82 -21.76 2.19
C ASP A 196 -3.50 -20.87 1.14
N SER A 197 -2.73 -19.98 0.50
CA SER A 197 -3.25 -19.12 -0.58
C SER A 197 -3.77 -19.95 -1.78
N ALA A 198 -3.08 -21.03 -2.15
CA ALA A 198 -3.48 -21.90 -3.26
C ALA A 198 -4.79 -22.67 -3.00
N ARG A 199 -5.34 -22.67 -1.78
CA ARG A 199 -6.63 -23.28 -1.46
C ARG A 199 -7.83 -22.38 -1.79
N TYR A 200 -7.59 -21.13 -2.10
CA TYR A 200 -8.65 -20.15 -2.39
C TYR A 200 -8.76 -19.82 -3.88
N PHE A 201 -7.96 -20.47 -4.72
CA PHE A 201 -8.00 -20.46 -6.18
C PHE A 201 -8.17 -21.88 -6.71
#